data_c0f4f1994bba4715706bc4e2bc46674e
#
_entry.id   c0f4f1994bba4715706bc4e2bc46674e
#
_cell.length_a   1.000
_cell.length_b   1.000
_cell.length_c   1.000
_cell.angle_alpha   90.00
_cell.angle_beta   90.00
_cell.angle_gamma   90.00
#
_symmetry.space_group_name_H-M   'P 1'
#
loop_
_entity.id
_entity.type
_entity.pdbx_description
1 polymer ?
#
loop_
_entity_poly.entity_id
_entity_poly.type
_entity_poly.pdbx_seq_one_letter_code
_entity_poly.pdbx_strand_id
1 'polypeptide(L)'
;MEHNEIIRARQGVEAEIEGLTLVDWFRRAAERDGGRPALSEWVPGPSGGDGRWSTRTWAQYRAAALEVAAALAAEGTGRGDVVALMMPNRPEHLIADIGAVHAGAVPLTVYATFAPEQVAYVAADCSARVAILQGAAELDRWRPALARVRSLRTVVLMDASAVPEDAAGGDGPRFVSWADFTAAGRRALAADPGAAEDRAAAVTPEDSATLLYTSGTTGEPKGVLETHRQILFQVTITQRANRLPHGGATLSYLPLAHIAERVLSVYLPVAVAGHIHFCPDIGELGAYLRRVRPNGLFGVPRVWEKLQAGMTAALAASPGERRGAIEAAAETARAYIADGQYGRTRDPGLERRFADADARVLRPLRALIGLDRVEYCVSAAAPMPEETVQFFAGLGILIRDVYGMTENCGAVTCNRADAYRLGSVGLPSDGMEVAVTGDGEILVRGPINVAGYLNRPADTAALIDAEGWLHTGDIGRIDGDGFVYVVDRKKELIITAGGENIAPASIESRLKEHPLIGQALAYGDRRPYPVALLTLDAEVAPGWAAAHGVDSRDIADLARHPVVVAEVGAAVAAANAHLARVQQVKKWRLLPVEWTVEGAELTPSLKLKRRVIQDKYADAIDGLYRV
;
A
#
# COMPACT_ATOMS: atom_id res chain seq x y z
N MET A 1 -26.75 0.18 -6.19
CA MET A 1 -27.45 1.46 -5.82
C MET A 1 -28.11 2.05 -7.05
N GLU A 2 -29.31 2.59 -6.92
CA GLU A 2 -29.92 3.34 -8.02
C GLU A 2 -29.14 4.64 -8.27
N HIS A 3 -29.12 5.09 -9.53
CA HIS A 3 -28.36 6.30 -9.92
C HIS A 3 -28.66 7.53 -9.03
N ASN A 4 -29.93 7.71 -8.66
CA ASN A 4 -30.34 8.81 -7.78
C ASN A 4 -29.79 8.70 -6.35
N GLU A 5 -29.52 7.50 -5.85
CA GLU A 5 -28.89 7.27 -4.53
C GLU A 5 -27.42 7.64 -4.58
N ILE A 6 -26.73 7.28 -5.66
CA ILE A 6 -25.32 7.63 -5.86
C ILE A 6 -25.16 9.16 -5.89
N ILE A 7 -26.04 9.86 -6.64
CA ILE A 7 -25.99 11.33 -6.71
C ILE A 7 -26.23 11.96 -5.32
N ARG A 8 -27.22 11.49 -4.55
CA ARG A 8 -27.47 12.00 -3.18
C ARG A 8 -26.29 11.74 -2.25
N ALA A 9 -25.69 10.54 -2.30
CA ALA A 9 -24.52 10.22 -1.50
C ALA A 9 -23.34 11.14 -1.86
N ARG A 10 -23.10 11.38 -3.16
CA ARG A 10 -22.11 12.33 -3.67
C ARG A 10 -22.32 13.73 -3.12
N GLN A 11 -23.54 14.28 -3.28
CA GLN A 11 -23.91 15.61 -2.78
C GLN A 11 -23.71 15.73 -1.26
N GLY A 12 -24.03 14.65 -0.52
CA GLY A 12 -23.81 14.61 0.92
C GLY A 12 -22.32 14.67 1.34
N VAL A 13 -21.43 14.04 0.56
CA VAL A 13 -19.97 14.15 0.80
C VAL A 13 -19.46 15.52 0.38
N GLU A 14 -19.88 16.01 -0.79
CA GLU A 14 -19.47 17.33 -1.31
C GLU A 14 -19.83 18.45 -0.35
N ALA A 15 -21.02 18.41 0.23
CA ALA A 15 -21.45 19.41 1.22
C ALA A 15 -20.60 19.41 2.51
N GLU A 16 -20.08 18.24 2.94
CA GLU A 16 -19.20 18.15 4.11
C GLU A 16 -17.82 18.76 3.89
N ILE A 17 -17.33 18.74 2.64
CA ILE A 17 -15.99 19.19 2.28
C ILE A 17 -15.97 20.51 1.52
N GLU A 18 -17.14 21.14 1.32
CA GLU A 18 -17.27 22.36 0.53
C GLU A 18 -16.34 23.47 1.01
N GLY A 19 -15.51 23.98 0.11
CA GLY A 19 -14.54 25.05 0.40
C GLY A 19 -13.38 24.66 1.29
N LEU A 20 -13.30 23.40 1.73
CA LEU A 20 -12.25 22.93 2.65
C LEU A 20 -11.05 22.32 1.90
N THR A 21 -9.90 22.45 2.53
CA THR A 21 -8.62 21.87 2.09
C THR A 21 -8.07 20.91 3.15
N LEU A 22 -7.05 20.14 2.79
CA LEU A 22 -6.29 19.32 3.75
C LEU A 22 -5.65 20.20 4.84
N VAL A 23 -5.26 21.44 4.49
CA VAL A 23 -4.73 22.43 5.43
C VAL A 23 -5.75 22.76 6.51
N ASP A 24 -7.01 23.01 6.11
CA ASP A 24 -8.10 23.30 7.06
C ASP A 24 -8.38 22.13 8.01
N TRP A 25 -8.42 20.91 7.46
CA TRP A 25 -8.63 19.72 8.27
C TRP A 25 -7.49 19.50 9.26
N PHE A 26 -6.25 19.69 8.81
CA PHE A 26 -5.07 19.55 9.67
C PHE A 26 -5.05 20.61 10.78
N ARG A 27 -5.36 21.87 10.45
CA ARG A 27 -5.51 22.94 11.44
C ARG A 27 -6.58 22.61 12.49
N ARG A 28 -7.78 22.20 12.04
CA ARG A 28 -8.87 21.80 12.93
C ARG A 28 -8.50 20.63 13.84
N ALA A 29 -7.80 19.62 13.31
CA ALA A 29 -7.32 18.49 14.11
C ALA A 29 -6.34 18.95 15.21
N ALA A 30 -5.37 19.80 14.86
CA ALA A 30 -4.38 20.32 15.79
C ALA A 30 -5.00 21.27 16.84
N GLU A 31 -6.01 22.05 16.49
CA GLU A 31 -6.74 22.92 17.41
C GLU A 31 -7.61 22.12 18.39
N ARG A 32 -8.36 21.13 17.89
CA ARG A 32 -9.26 20.30 18.70
C ARG A 32 -8.52 19.31 19.59
N ASP A 33 -7.48 18.66 19.04
CA ASP A 33 -6.79 17.52 19.65
C ASP A 33 -5.29 17.79 19.90
N GLY A 34 -4.88 19.04 20.04
CA GLY A 34 -3.48 19.48 20.09
C GLY A 34 -2.60 18.77 21.11
N GLY A 35 -3.16 18.36 22.26
CA GLY A 35 -2.43 17.63 23.29
C GLY A 35 -2.35 16.11 23.06
N ARG A 36 -3.09 15.55 22.10
CA ARG A 36 -3.06 14.10 21.82
C ARG A 36 -1.80 13.71 21.05
N PRO A 37 -1.31 12.45 21.23
CA PRO A 37 -0.24 11.91 20.41
C PRO A 37 -0.62 11.91 18.92
N ALA A 38 0.31 12.31 18.06
CA ALA A 38 0.15 12.31 16.61
C ALA A 38 1.16 11.41 15.92
N LEU A 39 2.46 11.62 16.17
CA LEU A 39 3.55 10.94 15.51
C LEU A 39 4.46 10.28 16.54
N SER A 40 4.75 8.98 16.38
CA SER A 40 5.66 8.24 17.25
C SER A 40 6.67 7.43 16.47
N GLU A 41 7.95 7.57 16.82
CA GLU A 41 9.03 6.74 16.32
C GLU A 41 9.68 5.95 17.46
N TRP A 42 10.13 4.74 17.17
CA TRP A 42 10.84 3.92 18.15
C TRP A 42 12.32 4.30 18.16
N VAL A 43 12.79 4.73 19.31
CA VAL A 43 14.21 5.03 19.55
C VAL A 43 14.83 3.87 20.30
N PRO A 44 15.73 3.08 19.69
CA PRO A 44 16.41 1.99 20.37
C PRO A 44 17.18 2.48 21.61
N GLY A 45 17.22 1.67 22.65
CA GLY A 45 18.02 1.96 23.83
C GLY A 45 19.53 1.78 23.57
N PRO A 46 20.40 2.35 24.43
CA PRO A 46 21.84 2.17 24.33
C PRO A 46 22.19 0.68 24.38
N SER A 47 23.10 0.25 23.51
CA SER A 47 23.64 -1.12 23.46
C SER A 47 22.58 -2.23 23.29
N GLY A 48 21.44 -1.93 22.62
CA GLY A 48 20.40 -2.94 22.38
C GLY A 48 19.44 -3.17 23.55
N GLY A 49 19.48 -2.34 24.59
CA GLY A 49 18.51 -2.36 25.70
C GLY A 49 17.11 -1.89 25.28
N ASP A 50 16.16 -1.88 26.25
CA ASP A 50 14.80 -1.42 26.03
C ASP A 50 14.79 -0.01 25.42
N GLY A 51 14.17 0.11 24.25
CA GLY A 51 13.95 1.40 23.58
C GLY A 51 12.73 2.13 24.14
N ARG A 52 12.48 3.30 23.59
CA ARG A 52 11.31 4.15 23.97
C ARG A 52 10.66 4.75 22.72
N TRP A 53 9.38 5.06 22.86
CA TRP A 53 8.70 5.90 21.87
C TRP A 53 9.09 7.37 22.06
N SER A 54 9.53 8.01 21.00
CA SER A 54 9.62 9.47 20.87
C SER A 54 8.33 9.93 20.22
N THR A 55 7.53 10.73 20.93
CA THR A 55 6.17 11.08 20.50
C THR A 55 6.03 12.59 20.36
N ARG A 56 5.45 13.02 19.24
CA ARG A 56 5.01 14.40 19.01
C ARG A 56 3.48 14.46 19.11
N THR A 57 2.97 15.50 19.73
CA THR A 57 1.52 15.78 19.77
C THR A 57 1.06 16.45 18.47
N TRP A 58 -0.26 16.53 18.25
CA TRP A 58 -0.84 17.23 17.10
C TRP A 58 -0.42 18.70 17.05
N ALA A 59 -0.35 19.40 18.20
CA ALA A 59 0.14 20.77 18.27
C ALA A 59 1.62 20.87 17.86
N GLN A 60 2.47 19.95 18.33
CA GLN A 60 3.88 19.90 17.97
C GLN A 60 4.08 19.53 16.49
N TYR A 61 3.25 18.64 15.96
CA TYR A 61 3.28 18.30 14.53
C TYR A 61 2.94 19.52 13.68
N ARG A 62 1.87 20.27 14.06
CA ARG A 62 1.50 21.50 13.34
C ARG A 62 2.60 22.55 13.41
N ALA A 63 3.16 22.80 14.57
CA ALA A 63 4.26 23.76 14.74
C ALA A 63 5.46 23.42 13.83
N ALA A 64 5.87 22.14 13.78
CA ALA A 64 6.96 21.70 12.93
C ALA A 64 6.62 21.80 11.42
N ALA A 65 5.37 21.52 11.03
CA ALA A 65 4.94 21.69 9.63
C ALA A 65 4.96 23.17 9.20
N LEU A 66 4.55 24.09 10.08
CA LEU A 66 4.63 25.54 9.80
C LEU A 66 6.09 26.03 9.69
N GLU A 67 7.02 25.48 10.50
CA GLU A 67 8.44 25.76 10.35
C GLU A 67 8.96 25.37 8.96
N VAL A 68 8.55 24.19 8.47
CA VAL A 68 8.90 23.73 7.11
C VAL A 68 8.27 24.62 6.05
N ALA A 69 6.98 24.98 6.18
CA ALA A 69 6.29 25.87 5.25
C ALA A 69 6.98 27.22 5.14
N ALA A 70 7.38 27.80 6.26
CA ALA A 70 8.12 29.07 6.31
C ALA A 70 9.53 28.95 5.71
N ALA A 71 10.22 27.82 5.93
CA ALA A 71 11.52 27.56 5.31
C ALA A 71 11.41 27.45 3.78
N LEU A 72 10.42 26.71 3.28
CA LEU A 72 10.14 26.61 1.84
C LEU A 72 9.83 27.97 1.22
N ALA A 73 9.02 28.77 1.92
CA ALA A 73 8.71 30.14 1.47
C ALA A 73 9.96 31.03 1.40
N ALA A 74 10.87 30.92 2.37
CA ALA A 74 12.14 31.65 2.38
C ALA A 74 13.07 31.24 1.22
N GLU A 75 12.96 29.99 0.74
CA GLU A 75 13.62 29.50 -0.48
C GLU A 75 12.89 29.92 -1.78
N GLY A 76 11.83 30.69 -1.69
CA GLY A 76 11.00 31.10 -2.82
C GLY A 76 10.13 29.97 -3.38
N THR A 77 9.92 28.90 -2.63
CA THR A 77 9.00 27.79 -3.00
C THR A 77 7.59 28.16 -2.57
N GLY A 78 6.61 27.93 -3.44
CA GLY A 78 5.22 28.30 -3.20
C GLY A 78 4.23 27.48 -4.03
N ARG A 79 3.06 28.08 -4.30
CA ARG A 79 1.92 27.41 -4.92
C ARG A 79 2.28 26.71 -6.23
N GLY A 80 2.03 25.41 -6.27
CA GLY A 80 2.27 24.56 -7.44
C GLY A 80 3.72 24.08 -7.61
N ASP A 81 4.69 24.62 -6.85
CA ASP A 81 6.07 24.12 -6.89
C ASP A 81 6.15 22.71 -6.27
N VAL A 82 6.94 21.82 -6.86
CA VAL A 82 7.08 20.45 -6.37
C VAL A 82 8.22 20.32 -5.37
N VAL A 83 7.91 19.71 -4.21
CA VAL A 83 8.86 19.35 -3.16
C VAL A 83 8.99 17.82 -3.15
N ALA A 84 10.13 17.33 -3.61
CA ALA A 84 10.40 15.88 -3.66
C ALA A 84 10.96 15.39 -2.32
N LEU A 85 10.45 14.24 -1.84
CA LEU A 85 10.85 13.61 -0.59
C LEU A 85 11.41 12.23 -0.89
N MET A 86 12.60 11.89 -0.39
CA MET A 86 13.17 10.55 -0.51
C MET A 86 13.83 10.16 0.81
N MET A 87 13.03 9.53 1.66
CA MET A 87 13.43 9.09 2.99
C MET A 87 12.48 7.96 3.46
N PRO A 88 12.86 7.14 4.46
CA PRO A 88 11.97 6.12 5.04
C PRO A 88 10.76 6.74 5.75
N ASN A 89 9.84 5.87 6.18
CA ASN A 89 8.71 6.28 7.00
C ASN A 89 9.21 6.74 8.37
N ARG A 90 9.03 8.04 8.65
CA ARG A 90 9.49 8.72 9.86
C ARG A 90 8.71 10.02 10.10
N PRO A 91 8.70 10.58 11.32
CA PRO A 91 7.98 11.82 11.61
C PRO A 91 8.30 12.97 10.66
N GLU A 92 9.58 13.17 10.33
CA GLU A 92 10.03 14.27 9.47
C GLU A 92 9.51 14.16 8.03
N HIS A 93 9.22 12.93 7.55
CA HIS A 93 8.61 12.74 6.24
C HIS A 93 7.22 13.41 6.20
N LEU A 94 6.38 13.11 7.19
CA LEU A 94 5.04 13.68 7.25
C LEU A 94 5.07 15.18 7.58
N ILE A 95 6.02 15.62 8.40
CA ILE A 95 6.24 17.04 8.70
C ILE A 95 6.61 17.81 7.44
N ALA A 96 7.51 17.26 6.62
CA ALA A 96 7.90 17.86 5.35
C ALA A 96 6.77 17.89 4.34
N ASP A 97 6.00 16.80 4.25
CA ASP A 97 4.85 16.64 3.36
C ASP A 97 3.76 17.70 3.69
N ILE A 98 3.29 17.71 4.92
CA ILE A 98 2.28 18.66 5.37
C ILE A 98 2.80 20.12 5.36
N GLY A 99 4.09 20.31 5.64
CA GLY A 99 4.73 21.62 5.52
C GLY A 99 4.74 22.14 4.08
N ALA A 100 4.99 21.27 3.09
CA ALA A 100 4.89 21.63 1.68
C ALA A 100 3.45 22.02 1.31
N VAL A 101 2.45 21.24 1.76
CA VAL A 101 1.03 21.55 1.55
C VAL A 101 0.66 22.92 2.15
N HIS A 102 1.15 23.27 3.35
CA HIS A 102 0.92 24.58 3.97
C HIS A 102 1.59 25.73 3.21
N ALA A 103 2.70 25.47 2.52
CA ALA A 103 3.32 26.45 1.63
C ALA A 103 2.58 26.63 0.29
N GLY A 104 1.53 25.83 0.04
CA GLY A 104 0.86 25.72 -1.26
C GLY A 104 1.66 24.91 -2.28
N ALA A 105 2.77 24.30 -1.88
CA ALA A 105 3.59 23.45 -2.72
C ALA A 105 3.02 22.01 -2.77
N VAL A 106 3.46 21.25 -3.76
CA VAL A 106 2.98 19.88 -4.03
C VAL A 106 4.05 18.88 -3.57
N PRO A 107 3.83 18.14 -2.47
CA PRO A 107 4.75 17.10 -2.06
C PRO A 107 4.71 15.91 -3.02
N LEU A 108 5.88 15.37 -3.33
CA LEU A 108 6.11 14.17 -4.11
C LEU A 108 7.02 13.23 -3.34
N THR A 109 6.53 12.09 -2.89
CA THR A 109 7.42 11.05 -2.37
C THR A 109 7.97 10.20 -3.52
N VAL A 110 9.30 10.15 -3.62
CA VAL A 110 10.02 9.34 -4.61
C VAL A 110 10.37 7.99 -3.98
N TYR A 111 10.09 6.89 -4.69
CA TYR A 111 10.46 5.55 -4.22
C TYR A 111 11.97 5.43 -4.00
N ALA A 112 12.39 5.03 -2.80
CA ALA A 112 13.80 4.80 -2.46
C ALA A 112 14.47 3.70 -3.32
N THR A 113 13.67 2.87 -3.99
CA THR A 113 14.12 1.79 -4.88
C THR A 113 14.27 2.22 -6.34
N PHE A 114 13.93 3.48 -6.68
CA PHE A 114 14.14 3.96 -8.05
C PHE A 114 15.64 4.04 -8.37
N ALA A 115 15.97 3.60 -9.59
CA ALA A 115 17.32 3.76 -10.12
C ALA A 115 17.63 5.26 -10.34
N PRO A 116 18.90 5.68 -10.34
CA PRO A 116 19.28 7.09 -10.51
C PRO A 116 18.68 7.77 -11.75
N GLU A 117 18.56 7.06 -12.87
CA GLU A 117 17.96 7.59 -14.10
C GLU A 117 16.43 7.80 -13.95
N GLN A 118 15.75 6.91 -13.21
CA GLN A 118 14.32 7.08 -12.92
C GLN A 118 14.08 8.28 -12.00
N VAL A 119 14.96 8.48 -11.00
CA VAL A 119 14.92 9.68 -10.13
C VAL A 119 15.10 10.94 -10.97
N ALA A 120 16.10 10.96 -11.86
CA ALA A 120 16.35 12.11 -12.74
C ALA A 120 15.17 12.39 -13.69
N TYR A 121 14.57 11.32 -14.24
CA TYR A 121 13.37 11.43 -15.06
C TYR A 121 12.21 12.07 -14.28
N VAL A 122 11.87 11.52 -13.11
CA VAL A 122 10.78 12.00 -12.27
C VAL A 122 11.00 13.46 -11.84
N ALA A 123 12.20 13.78 -11.37
CA ALA A 123 12.54 15.14 -10.95
C ALA A 123 12.47 16.17 -12.09
N ALA A 124 12.81 15.75 -13.31
CA ALA A 124 12.73 16.60 -14.50
C ALA A 124 11.28 16.78 -14.98
N ASP A 125 10.51 15.67 -15.06
CA ASP A 125 9.14 15.67 -15.55
C ASP A 125 8.22 16.55 -14.69
N CYS A 126 8.40 16.52 -13.36
CA CYS A 126 7.65 17.38 -12.43
C CYS A 126 8.32 18.73 -12.14
N SER A 127 9.46 19.03 -12.74
CA SER A 127 10.22 20.26 -12.47
C SER A 127 10.48 20.48 -10.97
N ALA A 128 10.91 19.45 -10.25
CA ALA A 128 11.16 19.52 -8.82
C ALA A 128 12.01 20.73 -8.42
N ARG A 129 11.54 21.48 -7.40
CA ARG A 129 12.20 22.72 -6.94
C ARG A 129 13.06 22.50 -5.71
N VAL A 130 12.57 21.68 -4.78
CA VAL A 130 13.28 21.29 -3.56
C VAL A 130 13.30 19.76 -3.49
N ALA A 131 14.42 19.19 -3.04
CA ALA A 131 14.53 17.78 -2.69
C ALA A 131 14.92 17.65 -1.21
N ILE A 132 14.17 16.85 -0.44
CA ILE A 132 14.47 16.52 0.96
C ILE A 132 14.82 15.05 1.03
N LEU A 133 16.08 14.74 1.35
CA LEU A 133 16.66 13.40 1.21
C LEU A 133 17.15 12.88 2.58
N GLN A 134 17.11 11.57 2.77
CA GLN A 134 17.59 10.96 4.02
C GLN A 134 19.07 11.19 4.25
N GLY A 135 19.94 10.92 3.28
CA GLY A 135 21.37 11.00 3.46
C GLY A 135 22.16 10.74 2.18
N ALA A 136 23.38 10.23 2.33
CA ALA A 136 24.33 10.02 1.24
C ALA A 136 23.83 9.05 0.17
N ALA A 137 23.16 7.98 0.56
CA ALA A 137 22.65 6.97 -0.37
C ALA A 137 21.58 7.54 -1.31
N GLU A 138 20.65 8.35 -0.78
CA GLU A 138 19.63 9.03 -1.58
C GLU A 138 20.27 10.13 -2.42
N LEU A 139 21.23 10.87 -1.87
CA LEU A 139 21.95 11.90 -2.62
C LEU A 139 22.68 11.28 -3.82
N ASP A 140 23.30 10.11 -3.68
CA ASP A 140 23.94 9.41 -4.79
C ASP A 140 22.93 9.03 -5.90
N ARG A 141 21.72 8.61 -5.53
CA ARG A 141 20.63 8.35 -6.50
C ARG A 141 20.17 9.63 -7.21
N TRP A 142 20.27 10.78 -6.55
CA TRP A 142 19.89 12.08 -7.11
C TRP A 142 20.99 12.75 -7.98
N ARG A 143 22.23 12.21 -8.01
CA ARG A 143 23.35 12.81 -8.80
C ARG A 143 22.97 13.12 -10.26
N PRO A 144 22.31 12.24 -11.05
CA PRO A 144 21.91 12.60 -12.40
C PRO A 144 20.87 13.73 -12.46
N ALA A 145 19.96 13.80 -11.45
CA ALA A 145 18.99 14.88 -11.33
C ALA A 145 19.67 16.23 -11.03
N LEU A 146 20.64 16.24 -10.10
CA LEU A 146 21.42 17.44 -9.77
C LEU A 146 22.09 18.08 -11.00
N ALA A 147 22.55 17.25 -11.94
CA ALA A 147 23.21 17.72 -13.15
C ALA A 147 22.23 18.22 -14.25
N ARG A 148 21.00 17.71 -14.27
CA ARG A 148 20.06 17.87 -15.40
C ARG A 148 18.86 18.77 -15.07
N VAL A 149 18.39 18.79 -13.81
CA VAL A 149 17.14 19.44 -13.40
C VAL A 149 17.41 20.87 -12.96
N ARG A 150 17.26 21.81 -13.90
CA ARG A 150 17.53 23.24 -13.64
C ARG A 150 16.55 23.93 -12.71
N SER A 151 15.35 23.35 -12.51
CA SER A 151 14.36 23.85 -11.55
C SER A 151 14.77 23.58 -10.10
N LEU A 152 15.60 22.55 -9.84
CA LEU A 152 16.05 22.19 -8.50
C LEU A 152 16.97 23.25 -7.91
N ARG A 153 16.52 23.90 -6.83
CA ARG A 153 17.21 25.03 -6.18
C ARG A 153 17.85 24.64 -4.86
N THR A 154 17.21 23.75 -4.10
CA THR A 154 17.64 23.39 -2.76
C THR A 154 17.55 21.88 -2.55
N VAL A 155 18.59 21.32 -1.96
CA VAL A 155 18.63 19.94 -1.47
C VAL A 155 18.82 19.98 0.04
N VAL A 156 17.85 19.44 0.76
CA VAL A 156 17.85 19.34 2.22
C VAL A 156 18.24 17.91 2.60
N LEU A 157 19.20 17.75 3.49
CA LEU A 157 19.70 16.46 3.95
C LEU A 157 19.34 16.24 5.43
N MET A 158 18.64 15.12 5.71
CA MET A 158 18.30 14.73 7.08
C MET A 158 19.56 14.41 7.88
N ASP A 159 20.50 13.67 7.26
CA ASP A 159 21.83 13.43 7.80
C ASP A 159 22.76 14.61 7.45
N ALA A 160 23.08 15.41 8.45
CA ALA A 160 23.94 16.57 8.28
C ALA A 160 25.37 16.20 7.79
N SER A 161 25.84 14.99 8.06
CA SER A 161 27.15 14.53 7.61
C SER A 161 27.23 14.29 6.09
N ALA A 162 26.06 14.17 5.43
CA ALA A 162 25.96 14.00 3.99
C ALA A 162 25.92 15.32 3.23
N VAL A 163 25.89 16.48 3.91
CA VAL A 163 25.96 17.80 3.28
C VAL A 163 27.36 18.00 2.69
N PRO A 164 27.49 18.25 1.36
CA PRO A 164 28.80 18.45 0.75
C PRO A 164 29.54 19.66 1.32
N GLU A 165 30.86 19.56 1.50
CA GLU A 165 31.70 20.65 2.04
C GLU A 165 31.66 21.89 1.13
N ASP A 166 31.55 21.71 -0.18
CA ASP A 166 31.49 22.78 -1.19
C ASP A 166 30.06 23.31 -1.46
N ALA A 167 29.16 23.14 -0.48
CA ALA A 167 27.73 23.45 -0.60
C ALA A 167 27.37 24.92 -0.98
N ALA A 168 28.34 25.82 -1.05
CA ALA A 168 28.10 27.27 -1.08
C ALA A 168 28.55 28.00 -2.35
N GLY A 169 28.75 27.39 -3.50
CA GLY A 169 29.25 28.17 -4.62
C GLY A 169 29.31 27.51 -5.98
N GLY A 170 28.21 27.47 -6.72
CA GLY A 170 28.19 27.05 -8.11
C GLY A 170 26.82 27.26 -8.76
N ASP A 171 26.70 26.95 -10.05
CA ASP A 171 25.43 26.99 -10.81
C ASP A 171 24.41 25.88 -10.39
N GLY A 172 24.75 25.03 -9.38
CA GLY A 172 23.94 23.94 -8.87
C GLY A 172 22.99 24.34 -7.72
N PRO A 173 22.18 23.36 -7.21
CA PRO A 173 21.30 23.58 -6.08
C PRO A 173 22.11 23.84 -4.79
N ARG A 174 21.55 24.63 -3.89
CA ARG A 174 22.10 24.83 -2.54
C ARG A 174 21.83 23.57 -1.69
N PHE A 175 22.84 23.14 -0.94
CA PHE A 175 22.71 22.05 0.03
C PHE A 175 22.60 22.61 1.44
N VAL A 176 21.71 22.03 2.25
CA VAL A 176 21.46 22.44 3.62
C VAL A 176 21.07 21.25 4.49
N SER A 177 21.47 21.27 5.78
CA SER A 177 20.99 20.27 6.71
C SER A 177 19.51 20.51 7.08
N TRP A 178 18.78 19.46 7.44
CA TRP A 178 17.40 19.58 7.96
C TRP A 178 17.32 20.51 9.17
N ALA A 179 18.31 20.45 10.06
CA ALA A 179 18.38 21.30 11.25
C ALA A 179 18.49 22.80 10.88
N ASP A 180 19.35 23.14 9.92
CA ASP A 180 19.52 24.52 9.46
C ASP A 180 18.31 25.01 8.66
N PHE A 181 17.73 24.14 7.83
CA PHE A 181 16.53 24.43 7.05
C PHE A 181 15.34 24.77 7.98
N THR A 182 15.05 23.93 8.96
CA THR A 182 13.96 24.19 9.93
C THR A 182 14.28 25.36 10.84
N ALA A 183 15.56 25.59 11.21
CA ALA A 183 15.98 26.78 11.94
C ALA A 183 15.75 28.07 11.14
N ALA A 184 15.94 28.05 9.81
CA ALA A 184 15.58 29.17 8.95
C ALA A 184 14.07 29.44 8.97
N GLY A 185 13.25 28.38 8.93
CA GLY A 185 11.80 28.51 9.06
C GLY A 185 11.37 29.12 10.40
N ARG A 186 11.95 28.67 11.52
CA ARG A 186 11.70 29.27 12.84
C ARG A 186 12.04 30.76 12.88
N ARG A 187 13.15 31.16 12.27
CA ARG A 187 13.53 32.61 12.17
C ARG A 187 12.53 33.38 11.33
N ALA A 188 12.07 32.82 10.21
CA ALA A 188 11.07 33.45 9.36
C ALA A 188 9.73 33.62 10.09
N LEU A 189 9.25 32.60 10.81
CA LEU A 189 8.03 32.68 11.63
C LEU A 189 8.16 33.68 12.79
N ALA A 190 9.34 33.79 13.39
CA ALA A 190 9.59 34.79 14.45
C ALA A 190 9.56 36.23 13.90
N ALA A 191 9.98 36.43 12.66
CA ALA A 191 9.93 37.72 11.98
C ALA A 191 8.52 38.09 11.48
N ASP A 192 7.77 37.09 10.99
CA ASP A 192 6.39 37.24 10.51
C ASP A 192 5.56 36.00 10.85
N PRO A 193 4.92 35.98 12.03
CA PRO A 193 4.12 34.84 12.49
C PRO A 193 2.92 34.53 11.61
N GLY A 194 2.39 35.52 10.87
CA GLY A 194 1.21 35.36 10.00
C GLY A 194 1.52 34.77 8.62
N ALA A 195 2.74 34.94 8.11
CA ALA A 195 3.06 34.64 6.71
C ALA A 195 2.79 33.18 6.29
N ALA A 196 3.03 32.21 7.17
CA ALA A 196 2.77 30.81 6.87
C ALA A 196 1.26 30.49 6.88
N GLU A 197 0.50 31.10 7.78
CA GLU A 197 -0.97 30.95 7.86
C GLU A 197 -1.65 31.63 6.66
N ASP A 198 -1.19 32.79 6.23
CA ASP A 198 -1.72 33.51 5.06
C ASP A 198 -1.52 32.68 3.77
N ARG A 199 -0.34 32.05 3.62
CA ARG A 199 -0.09 31.13 2.51
C ARG A 199 -0.98 29.91 2.57
N ALA A 200 -1.13 29.30 3.73
CA ALA A 200 -2.00 28.17 3.96
C ALA A 200 -3.48 28.51 3.65
N ALA A 201 -3.93 29.70 4.03
CA ALA A 201 -5.29 30.19 3.75
C ALA A 201 -5.52 30.51 2.25
N ALA A 202 -4.46 30.73 1.48
CA ALA A 202 -4.56 30.95 0.04
C ALA A 202 -4.67 29.66 -0.79
N VAL A 203 -4.52 28.48 -0.17
CA VAL A 203 -4.70 27.18 -0.81
C VAL A 203 -6.18 26.92 -1.04
N THR A 204 -6.52 26.44 -2.23
CA THR A 204 -7.92 26.18 -2.64
C THR A 204 -8.17 24.67 -2.77
N PRO A 205 -9.45 24.23 -2.72
CA PRO A 205 -9.80 22.82 -2.92
C PRO A 205 -9.31 22.22 -4.24
N GLU A 206 -9.17 23.03 -5.27
CA GLU A 206 -8.77 22.61 -6.61
C GLU A 206 -7.23 22.61 -6.80
N ASP A 207 -6.47 23.12 -5.84
CA ASP A 207 -5.02 23.01 -5.87
C ASP A 207 -4.57 21.55 -5.70
N SER A 208 -3.44 21.21 -6.30
CA SER A 208 -2.83 19.89 -6.12
C SER A 208 -2.26 19.75 -4.72
N ALA A 209 -2.73 18.76 -3.98
CA ALA A 209 -2.27 18.45 -2.63
C ALA A 209 -1.15 17.42 -2.61
N THR A 210 -0.99 16.66 -3.69
CA THR A 210 0.11 15.70 -3.85
C THR A 210 0.32 15.33 -5.32
N LEU A 211 1.53 14.84 -5.60
CA LEU A 211 1.91 14.22 -6.86
C LEU A 211 2.45 12.82 -6.57
N LEU A 212 1.97 11.81 -7.31
CA LEU A 212 2.46 10.44 -7.22
C LEU A 212 2.92 9.96 -8.58
N TYR A 213 4.00 9.18 -8.63
CA TYR A 213 4.43 8.52 -9.84
C TYR A 213 4.10 7.04 -9.79
N THR A 214 3.24 6.60 -10.72
CA THR A 214 2.89 5.18 -10.84
C THR A 214 3.93 4.48 -11.69
N SER A 215 4.46 3.36 -11.19
CA SER A 215 5.28 2.46 -12.00
C SER A 215 4.35 1.66 -12.92
N GLY A 216 4.07 2.17 -14.11
CA GLY A 216 3.39 1.37 -15.13
C GLY A 216 4.15 0.06 -15.40
N THR A 217 3.43 -1.00 -15.73
CA THR A 217 4.04 -2.31 -16.08
C THR A 217 4.91 -2.22 -17.34
N THR A 218 4.77 -1.15 -18.12
CA THR A 218 5.51 -0.91 -19.37
C THR A 218 5.78 0.58 -19.54
N GLY A 219 7.05 0.99 -19.44
CA GLY A 219 7.48 2.34 -19.75
C GLY A 219 7.93 3.15 -18.54
N GLU A 220 8.09 4.46 -18.74
CA GLU A 220 8.47 5.41 -17.69
C GLU A 220 7.32 5.67 -16.72
N PRO A 221 7.61 5.97 -15.45
CA PRO A 221 6.58 6.32 -14.46
C PRO A 221 5.75 7.51 -14.92
N LYS A 222 4.45 7.50 -14.62
CA LYS A 222 3.51 8.56 -14.96
C LYS A 222 3.12 9.34 -13.72
N GLY A 223 3.21 10.68 -13.78
CA GLY A 223 2.83 11.56 -12.68
C GLY A 223 1.31 11.73 -12.61
N VAL A 224 0.74 11.53 -11.43
CA VAL A 224 -0.68 11.70 -11.11
C VAL A 224 -0.83 12.79 -10.07
N LEU A 225 -1.52 13.86 -10.41
CA LEU A 225 -1.84 14.97 -9.51
C LEU A 225 -3.21 14.72 -8.85
N GLU A 226 -3.25 14.84 -7.53
CA GLU A 226 -4.48 14.74 -6.75
C GLU A 226 -4.75 16.07 -6.05
N THR A 227 -5.98 16.58 -6.15
CA THR A 227 -6.38 17.85 -5.54
C THR A 227 -6.78 17.66 -4.07
N HIS A 228 -6.81 18.75 -3.31
CA HIS A 228 -7.33 18.75 -1.94
C HIS A 228 -8.76 18.20 -1.88
N ARG A 229 -9.64 18.64 -2.80
CA ARG A 229 -11.02 18.16 -2.88
C ARG A 229 -11.10 16.65 -3.06
N GLN A 230 -10.31 16.07 -3.97
CA GLN A 230 -10.29 14.63 -4.23
C GLN A 230 -9.85 13.84 -2.99
N ILE A 231 -8.78 14.31 -2.32
CA ILE A 231 -8.28 13.70 -1.09
C ILE A 231 -9.32 13.76 0.02
N LEU A 232 -9.95 14.91 0.26
CA LEU A 232 -10.97 15.05 1.29
C LEU A 232 -12.19 14.18 1.00
N PHE A 233 -12.60 14.08 -0.27
CA PHE A 233 -13.67 13.19 -0.68
C PHE A 233 -13.32 11.73 -0.39
N GLN A 234 -12.12 11.28 -0.81
CA GLN A 234 -11.61 9.93 -0.55
C GLN A 234 -11.57 9.61 0.96
N VAL A 235 -11.06 10.52 1.77
CA VAL A 235 -10.97 10.35 3.22
C VAL A 235 -12.36 10.24 3.83
N THR A 236 -13.30 11.07 3.42
CA THR A 236 -14.68 11.07 3.94
C THR A 236 -15.38 9.74 3.64
N ILE A 237 -15.33 9.26 2.38
CA ILE A 237 -15.96 7.97 2.03
C ILE A 237 -15.29 6.78 2.72
N THR A 238 -13.97 6.83 2.90
CA THR A 238 -13.22 5.79 3.62
C THR A 238 -13.58 5.78 5.10
N GLN A 239 -13.71 6.95 5.74
CA GLN A 239 -14.13 7.08 7.13
C GLN A 239 -15.55 6.55 7.34
N ARG A 240 -16.48 6.87 6.45
CA ARG A 240 -17.86 6.37 6.49
C ARG A 240 -17.92 4.84 6.38
N ALA A 241 -17.15 4.27 5.44
CA ALA A 241 -17.12 2.82 5.20
C ALA A 241 -16.51 2.02 6.36
N ASN A 242 -15.50 2.58 7.04
CA ASN A 242 -14.70 1.85 8.03
C ASN A 242 -15.00 2.25 9.49
N ARG A 243 -15.63 3.41 9.73
CA ARG A 243 -15.94 3.95 11.07
C ARG A 243 -14.71 3.97 11.98
N LEU A 244 -13.63 4.58 11.47
CA LEU A 244 -12.34 4.60 12.15
C LEU A 244 -12.45 5.28 13.53
N PRO A 245 -11.81 4.74 14.58
CA PRO A 245 -11.89 5.32 15.91
C PRO A 245 -11.11 6.64 15.98
N HIS A 246 -11.69 7.62 16.69
CA HIS A 246 -11.01 8.88 16.98
C HIS A 246 -9.77 8.66 17.84
N GLY A 247 -8.63 9.16 17.41
CA GLY A 247 -7.34 8.96 18.09
C GLY A 247 -6.79 7.53 18.01
N GLY A 248 -7.33 6.72 17.09
CA GLY A 248 -6.88 5.34 16.90
C GLY A 248 -5.41 5.24 16.49
N ALA A 249 -4.72 4.21 16.99
CA ALA A 249 -3.33 3.93 16.65
C ALA A 249 -3.24 3.22 15.29
N THR A 250 -2.33 3.70 14.43
CA THR A 250 -2.01 3.09 13.13
C THR A 250 -0.50 2.85 13.02
N LEU A 251 -0.11 2.00 12.06
CA LEU A 251 1.30 1.72 11.79
C LEU A 251 1.61 2.10 10.34
N SER A 252 2.53 3.04 10.16
CA SER A 252 3.05 3.47 8.85
C SER A 252 4.28 2.65 8.49
N TYR A 253 4.19 1.82 7.45
CA TYR A 253 5.27 0.89 7.08
C TYR A 253 5.37 0.60 5.59
N LEU A 254 4.34 0.91 4.80
CA LEU A 254 4.41 0.81 3.35
C LEU A 254 5.03 2.09 2.75
N PRO A 255 5.52 2.05 1.51
CA PRO A 255 6.10 3.24 0.90
C PRO A 255 5.10 4.40 0.80
N LEU A 256 5.43 5.56 1.36
CA LEU A 256 4.64 6.80 1.26
C LEU A 256 4.53 7.35 -0.18
N ALA A 257 5.28 6.77 -1.11
CA ALA A 257 5.14 6.99 -2.55
C ALA A 257 3.91 6.27 -3.15
N HIS A 258 3.22 5.42 -2.37
CA HIS A 258 2.03 4.69 -2.80
C HIS A 258 0.78 5.32 -2.21
N ILE A 259 -0.27 5.50 -3.04
CA ILE A 259 -1.51 6.18 -2.62
C ILE A 259 -2.16 5.54 -1.38
N ALA A 260 -2.15 4.21 -1.27
CA ALA A 260 -2.74 3.54 -0.11
C ALA A 260 -2.08 3.97 1.21
N GLU A 261 -0.73 4.02 1.26
CA GLU A 261 -0.01 4.47 2.46
C GLU A 261 -0.26 5.95 2.74
N ARG A 262 -0.35 6.78 1.70
CA ARG A 262 -0.69 8.21 1.89
C ARG A 262 -2.09 8.39 2.48
N VAL A 263 -3.09 7.69 1.96
CA VAL A 263 -4.45 7.74 2.51
C VAL A 263 -4.45 7.31 3.98
N LEU A 264 -3.77 6.21 4.31
CA LEU A 264 -3.81 5.60 5.64
C LEU A 264 -2.95 6.31 6.69
N SER A 265 -1.79 6.85 6.28
CA SER A 265 -0.81 7.41 7.22
C SER A 265 -0.69 8.93 7.15
N VAL A 266 -1.14 9.58 6.06
CA VAL A 266 -1.10 11.05 5.95
C VAL A 266 -2.49 11.63 6.12
N TYR A 267 -3.50 11.16 5.36
CA TYR A 267 -4.77 11.86 5.23
C TYR A 267 -5.85 11.40 6.24
N LEU A 268 -6.08 10.10 6.37
CA LEU A 268 -7.05 9.57 7.33
C LEU A 268 -6.77 9.96 8.78
N PRO A 269 -5.50 9.93 9.26
CA PRO A 269 -5.21 10.39 10.63
C PRO A 269 -5.61 11.84 10.88
N VAL A 270 -5.55 12.72 9.88
CA VAL A 270 -6.01 14.12 10.02
C VAL A 270 -7.50 14.19 10.33
N ALA A 271 -8.32 13.34 9.69
CA ALA A 271 -9.77 13.33 9.91
C ALA A 271 -10.16 12.87 11.32
N VAL A 272 -9.43 11.90 11.88
CA VAL A 272 -9.78 11.24 13.16
C VAL A 272 -8.81 11.55 14.31
N ALA A 273 -7.90 12.52 14.14
CA ALA A 273 -6.81 12.81 15.09
C ALA A 273 -6.01 11.54 15.46
N GLY A 274 -5.73 10.70 14.47
CA GLY A 274 -5.09 9.39 14.63
C GLY A 274 -3.66 9.48 15.17
N HIS A 275 -3.19 8.41 15.78
CA HIS A 275 -1.82 8.29 16.31
C HIS A 275 -1.01 7.36 15.39
N ILE A 276 -0.04 7.92 14.68
CA ILE A 276 0.77 7.23 13.68
C ILE A 276 2.08 6.76 14.34
N HIS A 277 2.37 5.47 14.20
CA HIS A 277 3.64 4.87 14.61
C HIS A 277 4.42 4.48 13.36
N PHE A 278 5.69 4.84 13.29
CA PHE A 278 6.52 4.57 12.13
C PHE A 278 7.30 3.28 12.31
N CYS A 279 7.23 2.42 11.29
CA CYS A 279 8.07 1.24 11.11
C CYS A 279 8.91 1.44 9.85
N PRO A 280 10.17 1.86 9.97
CA PRO A 280 11.00 2.20 8.81
C PRO A 280 11.45 0.98 8.01
N ASP A 281 11.44 -0.21 8.62
CA ASP A 281 11.81 -1.47 7.99
C ASP A 281 10.65 -2.48 8.08
N ILE A 282 10.12 -2.88 6.93
CA ILE A 282 9.03 -3.86 6.83
C ILE A 282 9.42 -5.23 7.41
N GLY A 283 10.71 -5.56 7.46
CA GLY A 283 11.21 -6.78 8.09
C GLY A 283 10.93 -6.83 9.60
N GLU A 284 10.82 -5.66 10.25
CA GLU A 284 10.51 -5.54 11.66
C GLU A 284 8.99 -5.43 11.96
N LEU A 285 8.14 -5.48 10.95
CA LEU A 285 6.69 -5.25 11.08
C LEU A 285 6.06 -6.06 12.22
N GLY A 286 6.39 -7.35 12.35
CA GLY A 286 5.85 -8.21 13.40
C GLY A 286 6.21 -7.75 14.82
N ALA A 287 7.42 -7.19 15.01
CA ALA A 287 7.83 -6.61 16.30
C ALA A 287 7.07 -5.31 16.59
N TYR A 288 6.91 -4.46 15.58
CA TYR A 288 6.15 -3.20 15.71
C TYR A 288 4.66 -3.44 15.95
N LEU A 289 4.04 -4.42 15.29
CA LEU A 289 2.63 -4.79 15.56
C LEU A 289 2.42 -5.15 17.02
N ARG A 290 3.31 -5.97 17.61
CA ARG A 290 3.21 -6.35 19.03
C ARG A 290 3.44 -5.17 19.99
N ARG A 291 4.30 -4.20 19.63
CA ARG A 291 4.56 -3.01 20.45
C ARG A 291 3.42 -1.99 20.38
N VAL A 292 2.85 -1.78 19.19
CA VAL A 292 1.82 -0.76 18.94
C VAL A 292 0.42 -1.28 19.24
N ARG A 293 0.12 -2.50 18.84
CA ARG A 293 -1.23 -3.10 18.90
C ARG A 293 -2.26 -2.15 18.28
N PRO A 294 -2.17 -1.93 16.94
CA PRO A 294 -2.94 -0.91 16.25
C PRO A 294 -4.45 -1.19 16.27
N ASN A 295 -5.27 -0.15 16.09
CA ASN A 295 -6.71 -0.29 15.91
C ASN A 295 -7.09 -0.75 14.50
N GLY A 296 -6.21 -0.57 13.53
CA GLY A 296 -6.40 -1.04 12.17
C GLY A 296 -5.10 -1.46 11.51
N LEU A 297 -5.22 -2.40 10.58
CA LEU A 297 -4.10 -2.84 9.76
C LEU A 297 -4.53 -2.89 8.29
N PHE A 298 -3.81 -2.17 7.45
CA PHE A 298 -3.82 -2.38 6.02
C PHE A 298 -2.61 -3.25 5.65
N GLY A 299 -2.81 -4.28 4.86
CA GLY A 299 -1.71 -5.12 4.37
C GLY A 299 -1.97 -5.54 2.93
N VAL A 300 -0.93 -5.47 2.09
CA VAL A 300 -0.96 -6.20 0.81
C VAL A 300 -0.97 -7.71 1.09
N PRO A 301 -1.45 -8.57 0.16
CA PRO A 301 -1.56 -10.02 0.41
C PRO A 301 -0.32 -10.65 1.04
N ARG A 302 0.86 -10.28 0.56
CA ARG A 302 2.13 -10.81 1.10
C ARG A 302 2.34 -10.54 2.60
N VAL A 303 1.86 -9.43 3.10
CA VAL A 303 1.92 -9.11 4.54
C VAL A 303 1.05 -10.07 5.34
N TRP A 304 -0.17 -10.32 4.85
CA TRP A 304 -1.11 -11.26 5.47
C TRP A 304 -0.58 -12.70 5.41
N GLU A 305 -0.01 -13.13 4.27
CA GLU A 305 0.62 -14.44 4.10
C GLU A 305 1.76 -14.66 5.11
N LYS A 306 2.63 -13.66 5.31
CA LYS A 306 3.71 -13.72 6.31
C LYS A 306 3.18 -13.80 7.75
N LEU A 307 2.16 -13.02 8.09
CA LEU A 307 1.52 -13.09 9.41
C LEU A 307 0.85 -14.45 9.64
N GLN A 308 0.20 -15.02 8.61
CA GLN A 308 -0.36 -16.37 8.64
C GLN A 308 0.73 -17.41 8.91
N ALA A 309 1.82 -17.39 8.15
CA ALA A 309 2.93 -18.34 8.31
C ALA A 309 3.51 -18.30 9.74
N GLY A 310 3.77 -17.11 10.26
CA GLY A 310 4.27 -16.92 11.63
C GLY A 310 3.30 -17.44 12.70
N MET A 311 2.00 -17.18 12.55
CA MET A 311 0.97 -17.66 13.46
C MET A 311 0.80 -19.19 13.37
N THR A 312 0.81 -19.76 12.17
CA THR A 312 0.71 -21.20 11.95
C THR A 312 1.86 -21.94 12.65
N ALA A 313 3.08 -21.43 12.53
CA ALA A 313 4.24 -22.00 13.23
C ALA A 313 4.07 -21.94 14.77
N ALA A 314 3.57 -20.84 15.31
CA ALA A 314 3.29 -20.69 16.73
C ALA A 314 2.17 -21.64 17.22
N LEU A 315 1.13 -21.84 16.42
CA LEU A 315 0.02 -22.74 16.73
C LEU A 315 0.45 -24.22 16.68
N ALA A 316 1.31 -24.61 15.76
CA ALA A 316 1.85 -25.97 15.65
C ALA A 316 2.59 -26.42 16.92
N ALA A 317 3.22 -25.48 17.62
CA ALA A 317 3.91 -25.73 18.88
C ALA A 317 2.96 -25.87 20.10
N SER A 318 1.64 -25.69 19.93
CA SER A 318 0.66 -25.72 21.02
C SER A 318 0.36 -27.16 21.49
N PRO A 319 0.13 -27.41 22.83
CA PRO A 319 -0.30 -28.70 23.33
C PRO A 319 -1.62 -29.18 22.73
N GLY A 320 -1.82 -30.50 22.62
CA GLY A 320 -2.96 -31.12 21.94
C GLY A 320 -4.35 -30.67 22.44
N GLU A 321 -4.56 -30.61 23.78
CA GLU A 321 -5.84 -30.14 24.35
C GLU A 321 -6.17 -28.70 23.96
N ARG A 322 -5.16 -27.83 23.94
CA ARG A 322 -5.33 -26.43 23.53
C ARG A 322 -5.64 -26.33 22.04
N ARG A 323 -5.10 -27.23 21.22
CA ARG A 323 -5.33 -27.25 19.78
C ARG A 323 -6.81 -27.50 19.46
N GLY A 324 -7.47 -28.47 20.09
CA GLY A 324 -8.90 -28.72 19.89
C GLY A 324 -9.79 -27.52 20.26
N ALA A 325 -9.44 -26.80 21.34
CA ALA A 325 -10.15 -25.58 21.72
C ALA A 325 -9.96 -24.44 20.70
N ILE A 326 -8.77 -24.32 20.12
CA ILE A 326 -8.46 -23.34 19.07
C ILE A 326 -9.24 -23.66 17.79
N GLU A 327 -9.27 -24.91 17.38
CA GLU A 327 -10.01 -25.38 16.18
C GLU A 327 -11.51 -25.10 16.29
N ALA A 328 -12.12 -25.42 17.44
CA ALA A 328 -13.54 -25.16 17.71
C ALA A 328 -13.87 -23.66 17.73
N ALA A 329 -12.99 -22.84 18.32
CA ALA A 329 -13.13 -21.37 18.31
C ALA A 329 -12.99 -20.80 16.89
N ALA A 330 -12.04 -21.31 16.10
CA ALA A 330 -11.82 -20.91 14.73
C ALA A 330 -12.99 -21.27 13.81
N GLU A 331 -13.59 -22.43 13.99
CA GLU A 331 -14.80 -22.83 13.26
C GLU A 331 -15.98 -21.90 13.58
N THR A 332 -16.17 -21.57 14.86
CA THR A 332 -17.20 -20.63 15.30
C THR A 332 -16.98 -19.25 14.68
N ALA A 333 -15.73 -18.77 14.62
CA ALA A 333 -15.39 -17.49 14.03
C ALA A 333 -15.64 -17.44 12.51
N ARG A 334 -15.24 -18.49 11.77
CA ARG A 334 -15.54 -18.60 10.34
C ARG A 334 -17.04 -18.60 10.08
N ALA A 335 -17.81 -19.36 10.86
CA ALA A 335 -19.26 -19.37 10.75
C ALA A 335 -19.87 -17.99 11.02
N TYR A 336 -19.39 -17.27 12.05
CA TYR A 336 -19.84 -15.92 12.38
C TYR A 336 -19.58 -14.91 11.25
N ILE A 337 -18.39 -14.97 10.64
CA ILE A 337 -18.04 -14.10 9.50
C ILE A 337 -18.87 -14.49 8.28
N ALA A 338 -19.03 -15.77 7.99
CA ALA A 338 -19.82 -16.24 6.84
C ALA A 338 -21.30 -15.83 6.94
N ASP A 339 -21.90 -15.90 8.14
CA ASP A 339 -23.31 -15.58 8.38
C ASP A 339 -23.60 -14.06 8.18
N GLY A 340 -22.63 -13.18 8.48
CA GLY A 340 -22.78 -11.74 8.34
C GLY A 340 -22.58 -11.17 6.93
N GLN A 341 -22.30 -12.02 5.93
CA GLN A 341 -22.15 -11.55 4.54
C GLN A 341 -23.44 -10.91 4.02
N TYR A 342 -23.32 -9.98 3.08
CA TYR A 342 -24.44 -9.23 2.48
C TYR A 342 -25.22 -8.36 3.47
N GLY A 343 -24.64 -7.99 4.61
CA GLY A 343 -25.34 -7.21 5.64
C GLY A 343 -26.47 -7.96 6.33
N ARG A 344 -26.43 -9.29 6.30
CA ARG A 344 -27.45 -10.12 6.98
C ARG A 344 -27.37 -9.98 8.49
N THR A 345 -28.52 -9.97 9.15
CA THR A 345 -28.60 -10.06 10.61
C THR A 345 -28.13 -11.46 11.04
N ARG A 346 -27.14 -11.52 11.90
CA ARG A 346 -26.57 -12.78 12.38
C ARG A 346 -27.52 -13.51 13.36
N ASP A 347 -27.37 -14.82 13.44
CA ASP A 347 -28.01 -15.63 14.47
C ASP A 347 -27.56 -15.20 15.87
N PRO A 348 -28.46 -14.81 16.79
CA PRO A 348 -28.07 -14.35 18.13
C PRO A 348 -27.35 -15.42 18.96
N GLY A 349 -27.60 -16.72 18.67
CA GLY A 349 -26.90 -17.83 19.31
C GLY A 349 -25.45 -17.91 18.84
N LEU A 350 -25.23 -17.70 17.54
CA LEU A 350 -23.89 -17.67 16.94
C LEU A 350 -23.10 -16.44 17.44
N GLU A 351 -23.73 -15.28 17.57
CA GLU A 351 -23.09 -14.08 18.14
C GLU A 351 -22.58 -14.33 19.57
N ARG A 352 -23.40 -14.94 20.41
CA ARG A 352 -22.98 -15.28 21.79
C ARG A 352 -21.83 -16.28 21.82
N ARG A 353 -21.89 -17.35 21.00
CA ARG A 353 -20.80 -18.33 20.89
C ARG A 353 -19.50 -17.69 20.41
N PHE A 354 -19.60 -16.82 19.40
CA PHE A 354 -18.43 -16.08 18.89
C PHE A 354 -17.85 -15.15 19.95
N ALA A 355 -18.67 -14.37 20.66
CA ALA A 355 -18.21 -13.47 21.72
C ALA A 355 -17.46 -14.22 22.83
N ASP A 356 -17.94 -15.41 23.25
CA ASP A 356 -17.26 -16.26 24.24
C ASP A 356 -15.95 -16.84 23.69
N ALA A 357 -15.96 -17.36 22.47
CA ALA A 357 -14.76 -17.88 21.79
C ALA A 357 -13.72 -16.77 21.58
N ASP A 358 -14.15 -15.57 21.19
CA ASP A 358 -13.28 -14.42 21.01
C ASP A 358 -12.58 -14.04 22.33
N ALA A 359 -13.35 -13.85 23.40
CA ALA A 359 -12.81 -13.41 24.67
C ALA A 359 -11.82 -14.43 25.28
N ARG A 360 -12.11 -15.73 25.18
CA ARG A 360 -11.33 -16.79 25.85
C ARG A 360 -10.18 -17.33 25.01
N VAL A 361 -10.31 -17.36 23.68
CA VAL A 361 -9.36 -18.05 22.78
C VAL A 361 -8.79 -17.13 21.72
N LEU A 362 -9.65 -16.47 20.90
CA LEU A 362 -9.18 -15.82 19.69
C LEU A 362 -8.44 -14.50 19.98
N ARG A 363 -8.94 -13.66 20.88
CA ARG A 363 -8.29 -12.41 21.27
C ARG A 363 -6.91 -12.65 21.89
N PRO A 364 -6.71 -13.60 22.83
CA PRO A 364 -5.37 -13.99 23.28
C PRO A 364 -4.44 -14.47 22.17
N LEU A 365 -4.95 -15.18 21.16
CA LEU A 365 -4.16 -15.59 19.99
C LEU A 365 -3.75 -14.38 19.14
N ARG A 366 -4.68 -13.48 18.85
CA ARG A 366 -4.37 -12.24 18.12
C ARG A 366 -3.34 -11.37 18.84
N ALA A 367 -3.30 -11.40 20.19
CA ALA A 367 -2.30 -10.67 20.96
C ALA A 367 -0.86 -11.14 20.68
N LEU A 368 -0.65 -12.39 20.28
CA LEU A 368 0.67 -12.92 19.92
C LEU A 368 1.29 -12.21 18.72
N ILE A 369 0.45 -11.70 17.84
CA ILE A 369 0.86 -10.94 16.65
C ILE A 369 0.50 -9.44 16.74
N GLY A 370 -0.01 -8.98 17.89
CA GLY A 370 -0.36 -7.58 18.12
C GLY A 370 -1.67 -7.11 17.46
N LEU A 371 -2.55 -8.03 17.06
CA LEU A 371 -3.82 -7.73 16.39
C LEU A 371 -5.06 -7.92 17.28
N ASP A 372 -4.91 -7.89 18.60
CA ASP A 372 -6.00 -8.08 19.57
C ASP A 372 -6.87 -6.83 19.78
N ARG A 373 -6.46 -5.67 19.27
CA ARG A 373 -7.18 -4.40 19.32
C ARG A 373 -7.72 -3.94 17.98
N VAL A 374 -7.52 -4.71 16.92
CA VAL A 374 -7.95 -4.30 15.58
C VAL A 374 -9.48 -4.22 15.50
N GLU A 375 -9.97 -3.14 14.95
CA GLU A 375 -11.37 -2.87 14.64
C GLU A 375 -11.63 -2.97 13.14
N TYR A 376 -10.58 -2.78 12.33
CA TYR A 376 -10.63 -2.97 10.90
C TYR A 376 -9.32 -3.55 10.35
N CYS A 377 -9.45 -4.49 9.43
CA CYS A 377 -8.34 -5.05 8.66
C CYS A 377 -8.69 -4.97 7.18
N VAL A 378 -7.75 -4.49 6.38
CA VAL A 378 -7.99 -4.21 4.96
C VAL A 378 -6.86 -4.79 4.12
N SER A 379 -7.20 -5.27 2.93
CA SER A 379 -6.25 -5.68 1.90
C SER A 379 -6.57 -5.03 0.57
N ALA A 380 -5.56 -4.81 -0.25
CA ALA A 380 -5.69 -4.30 -1.62
C ALA A 380 -4.46 -4.62 -2.47
N ALA A 381 -4.47 -4.10 -3.68
CA ALA A 381 -3.36 -4.09 -4.62
C ALA A 381 -3.12 -5.41 -5.37
N ALA A 382 -3.54 -6.56 -4.86
CA ALA A 382 -3.56 -7.85 -5.54
C ALA A 382 -4.64 -8.75 -4.91
N PRO A 383 -5.09 -9.80 -5.58
CA PRO A 383 -6.04 -10.77 -5.00
C PRO A 383 -5.46 -11.44 -3.75
N MET A 384 -6.28 -11.58 -2.71
CA MET A 384 -5.93 -12.31 -1.49
C MET A 384 -6.17 -13.81 -1.70
N PRO A 385 -5.22 -14.70 -1.34
CA PRO A 385 -5.46 -16.13 -1.33
C PRO A 385 -6.62 -16.48 -0.39
N GLU A 386 -7.53 -17.36 -0.86
CA GLU A 386 -8.72 -17.75 -0.11
C GLU A 386 -8.35 -18.40 1.23
N GLU A 387 -7.31 -19.23 1.25
CA GLU A 387 -6.81 -19.87 2.46
C GLU A 387 -6.40 -18.82 3.52
N THR A 388 -5.71 -17.75 3.10
CA THR A 388 -5.32 -16.65 4.00
C THR A 388 -6.55 -15.94 4.56
N VAL A 389 -7.55 -15.66 3.72
CA VAL A 389 -8.82 -15.07 4.18
C VAL A 389 -9.51 -15.98 5.21
N GLN A 390 -9.60 -17.29 4.94
CA GLN A 390 -10.21 -18.27 5.84
C GLN A 390 -9.42 -18.48 7.13
N PHE A 391 -8.09 -18.40 7.07
CA PHE A 391 -7.24 -18.44 8.25
C PHE A 391 -7.53 -17.29 9.21
N PHE A 392 -7.53 -16.05 8.71
CA PHE A 392 -7.81 -14.87 9.54
C PHE A 392 -9.28 -14.81 9.97
N ALA A 393 -10.21 -15.26 9.14
CA ALA A 393 -11.61 -15.46 9.56
C ALA A 393 -11.70 -16.42 10.75
N GLY A 394 -10.89 -17.49 10.77
CA GLY A 394 -10.75 -18.40 11.91
C GLY A 394 -10.17 -17.75 13.17
N LEU A 395 -9.43 -16.65 13.04
CA LEU A 395 -8.98 -15.83 14.16
C LEU A 395 -9.99 -14.74 14.56
N GLY A 396 -11.16 -14.69 13.92
CA GLY A 396 -12.18 -13.64 14.12
C GLY A 396 -11.82 -12.31 13.49
N ILE A 397 -10.88 -12.29 12.54
CA ILE A 397 -10.48 -11.12 11.78
C ILE A 397 -11.14 -11.17 10.39
N LEU A 398 -12.02 -10.21 10.12
CA LEU A 398 -12.53 -9.96 8.78
C LEU A 398 -11.55 -9.08 8.01
N ILE A 399 -10.78 -9.67 7.10
CA ILE A 399 -9.98 -8.90 6.15
C ILE A 399 -10.93 -8.42 5.04
N ARG A 400 -11.03 -7.11 4.89
CA ARG A 400 -11.90 -6.45 3.90
C ARG A 400 -11.07 -6.06 2.69
N ASP A 401 -11.29 -6.74 1.56
CA ASP A 401 -10.66 -6.32 0.32
C ASP A 401 -11.30 -5.03 -0.20
N VAL A 402 -10.44 -4.14 -0.69
CA VAL A 402 -10.82 -2.88 -1.35
C VAL A 402 -10.13 -2.80 -2.71
N TYR A 403 -10.72 -2.07 -3.63
CA TYR A 403 -10.18 -1.89 -4.96
C TYR A 403 -10.11 -0.41 -5.33
N GLY A 404 -9.02 -0.04 -5.97
CA GLY A 404 -8.75 1.25 -6.51
C GLY A 404 -7.31 1.39 -7.01
N MET A 405 -6.97 2.56 -7.45
CA MET A 405 -5.69 2.88 -8.07
C MET A 405 -5.31 4.34 -7.78
N THR A 406 -4.09 4.74 -8.10
CA THR A 406 -3.65 6.12 -7.91
C THR A 406 -4.51 7.08 -8.73
N GLU A 407 -4.92 6.70 -9.93
CA GLU A 407 -5.71 7.51 -10.84
C GLU A 407 -7.15 7.78 -10.35
N ASN A 408 -7.53 7.20 -9.20
CA ASN A 408 -8.78 7.52 -8.49
C ASN A 408 -8.56 7.70 -6.98
N CYS A 409 -7.44 8.28 -6.58
CA CYS A 409 -7.10 8.68 -5.21
C CYS A 409 -7.17 7.56 -4.16
N GLY A 410 -7.19 6.29 -4.56
CA GLY A 410 -7.20 5.17 -3.61
C GLY A 410 -8.32 4.17 -3.82
N ALA A 411 -9.33 4.13 -2.93
CA ALA A 411 -10.35 3.08 -2.94
C ALA A 411 -11.68 3.53 -3.56
N VAL A 412 -12.07 2.89 -4.66
CA VAL A 412 -13.36 3.09 -5.36
C VAL A 412 -14.43 2.16 -4.82
N THR A 413 -14.04 0.93 -4.44
CA THR A 413 -14.95 -0.04 -3.82
C THR A 413 -14.38 -0.52 -2.51
N CYS A 414 -15.25 -0.90 -1.60
CA CYS A 414 -14.86 -1.34 -0.26
C CYS A 414 -15.86 -2.38 0.29
N ASN A 415 -15.34 -3.47 0.85
CA ASN A 415 -16.10 -4.30 1.76
C ASN A 415 -16.27 -3.55 3.09
N ARG A 416 -17.51 -3.28 3.49
CA ARG A 416 -17.86 -2.56 4.72
C ARG A 416 -18.07 -3.53 5.87
N ALA A 417 -18.00 -3.06 7.09
CA ALA A 417 -18.27 -3.90 8.27
C ALA A 417 -19.71 -4.43 8.30
N ASP A 418 -20.65 -3.66 7.75
CA ASP A 418 -22.09 -3.95 7.69
C ASP A 418 -22.56 -4.51 6.35
N ALA A 419 -21.70 -4.56 5.33
CA ALA A 419 -22.00 -5.11 4.01
C ALA A 419 -20.72 -5.57 3.32
N TYR A 420 -20.41 -6.85 3.40
CA TYR A 420 -19.22 -7.45 2.78
C TYR A 420 -19.53 -8.78 2.13
N ARG A 421 -18.67 -9.19 1.21
CA ARG A 421 -18.65 -10.51 0.62
C ARG A 421 -17.22 -10.99 0.44
N LEU A 422 -16.89 -12.14 1.02
CA LEU A 422 -15.55 -12.73 0.87
C LEU A 422 -15.27 -13.04 -0.60
N GLY A 423 -14.06 -12.70 -1.05
CA GLY A 423 -13.63 -12.87 -2.44
C GLY A 423 -14.08 -11.75 -3.39
N SER A 424 -14.89 -10.78 -2.92
CA SER A 424 -15.18 -9.54 -3.66
C SER A 424 -14.31 -8.40 -3.16
N VAL A 425 -14.17 -7.35 -3.97
CA VAL A 425 -13.57 -6.07 -3.55
C VAL A 425 -14.62 -5.08 -3.01
N GLY A 426 -15.81 -5.58 -2.69
CA GLY A 426 -16.87 -4.84 -2.03
C GLY A 426 -17.83 -4.11 -2.99
N LEU A 427 -18.58 -3.20 -2.39
CA LEU A 427 -19.55 -2.34 -3.07
C LEU A 427 -18.88 -1.03 -3.51
N PRO A 428 -19.40 -0.35 -4.54
CA PRO A 428 -18.97 1.02 -4.86
C PRO A 428 -19.07 1.93 -3.63
N SER A 429 -18.06 2.75 -3.43
CA SER A 429 -18.00 3.75 -2.35
C SER A 429 -19.03 4.85 -2.59
N ASP A 430 -19.42 5.57 -1.54
CA ASP A 430 -20.45 6.62 -1.61
C ASP A 430 -20.11 7.65 -2.69
N GLY A 431 -21.05 7.88 -3.60
CA GLY A 431 -20.90 8.83 -4.71
C GLY A 431 -20.08 8.35 -5.91
N MET A 432 -19.57 7.11 -5.89
CA MET A 432 -18.83 6.51 -7.01
C MET A 432 -19.74 5.61 -7.84
N GLU A 433 -19.52 5.62 -9.14
CA GLU A 433 -20.16 4.72 -10.10
C GLU A 433 -19.14 3.72 -10.62
N VAL A 434 -19.53 2.45 -10.68
CA VAL A 434 -18.73 1.36 -11.24
C VAL A 434 -19.58 0.63 -12.28
N ALA A 435 -19.02 0.40 -13.45
CA ALA A 435 -19.63 -0.35 -14.54
C ALA A 435 -18.67 -1.40 -15.10
N VAL A 436 -19.17 -2.34 -15.85
CA VAL A 436 -18.36 -3.35 -16.56
C VAL A 436 -18.77 -3.34 -18.02
N THR A 437 -17.80 -3.24 -18.91
CA THR A 437 -18.01 -3.25 -20.37
C THR A 437 -18.35 -4.65 -20.88
N GLY A 438 -18.75 -4.74 -22.15
CA GLY A 438 -19.06 -6.03 -22.79
C GLY A 438 -17.87 -6.98 -22.89
N ASP A 439 -16.64 -6.48 -22.86
CA ASP A 439 -15.39 -7.26 -22.81
C ASP A 439 -14.84 -7.46 -21.39
N GLY A 440 -15.62 -7.04 -20.37
CA GLY A 440 -15.34 -7.29 -18.97
C GLY A 440 -14.48 -6.23 -18.29
N GLU A 441 -14.12 -5.13 -18.94
CA GLU A 441 -13.32 -4.07 -18.30
C GLU A 441 -14.13 -3.30 -17.26
N ILE A 442 -13.56 -3.09 -16.07
CA ILE A 442 -14.12 -2.26 -15.02
C ILE A 442 -13.91 -0.79 -15.38
N LEU A 443 -15.02 -0.04 -15.39
CA LEU A 443 -15.03 1.42 -15.55
C LEU A 443 -15.45 2.08 -14.24
N VAL A 444 -14.85 3.25 -13.97
CA VAL A 444 -15.13 4.02 -12.75
C VAL A 444 -15.43 5.47 -13.09
N ARG A 445 -16.48 6.05 -12.45
CA ARG A 445 -16.80 7.45 -12.58
C ARG A 445 -17.15 8.08 -11.23
N GLY A 446 -16.57 9.23 -10.93
CA GLY A 446 -16.89 9.97 -9.71
C GLY A 446 -15.86 11.02 -9.33
N PRO A 447 -16.10 11.73 -8.20
CA PRO A 447 -15.32 12.90 -7.80
C PRO A 447 -13.85 12.64 -7.48
N ILE A 448 -13.47 11.39 -7.21
CA ILE A 448 -12.07 11.03 -6.91
C ILE A 448 -11.26 10.63 -8.15
N ASN A 449 -11.86 10.55 -9.34
CA ASN A 449 -11.09 10.38 -10.57
C ASN A 449 -10.22 11.61 -10.82
N VAL A 450 -8.93 11.40 -11.09
CA VAL A 450 -8.00 12.49 -11.42
C VAL A 450 -8.29 13.07 -12.79
N ALA A 451 -7.79 14.28 -13.05
CA ALA A 451 -7.94 14.94 -14.34
C ALA A 451 -7.08 14.30 -15.45
N GLY A 452 -6.08 13.49 -15.08
CA GLY A 452 -5.18 12.80 -16.00
C GLY A 452 -3.74 12.74 -15.51
N TYR A 453 -2.85 12.43 -16.43
CA TYR A 453 -1.42 12.33 -16.16
C TYR A 453 -0.67 13.63 -16.47
N LEU A 454 0.27 13.99 -15.61
CA LEU A 454 1.15 15.14 -15.79
C LEU A 454 1.92 15.01 -17.11
N ASN A 455 1.90 16.07 -17.93
CA ASN A 455 2.60 16.15 -19.22
C ASN A 455 2.31 15.01 -20.23
N ARG A 456 1.20 14.27 -20.07
CA ARG A 456 0.86 13.08 -20.86
C ARG A 456 -0.56 13.15 -21.45
N PRO A 457 -0.87 14.09 -22.35
CA PRO A 457 -2.24 14.27 -22.85
C PRO A 457 -2.79 13.06 -23.62
N ALA A 458 -1.95 12.33 -24.36
CA ALA A 458 -2.37 11.12 -25.07
C ALA A 458 -2.72 9.97 -24.11
N ASP A 459 -1.92 9.77 -23.06
CA ASP A 459 -2.20 8.77 -22.03
C ASP A 459 -3.46 9.13 -21.24
N THR A 460 -3.68 10.44 -20.99
CA THR A 460 -4.89 10.96 -20.33
C THR A 460 -6.14 10.69 -21.16
N ALA A 461 -6.09 10.96 -22.46
CA ALA A 461 -7.22 10.69 -23.37
C ALA A 461 -7.55 9.19 -23.49
N ALA A 462 -6.55 8.32 -23.26
CA ALA A 462 -6.78 6.87 -23.22
C ALA A 462 -7.28 6.39 -21.86
N LEU A 463 -7.07 7.17 -20.79
CA LEU A 463 -7.51 6.85 -19.43
C LEU A 463 -8.96 7.23 -19.19
N ILE A 464 -9.40 8.41 -19.67
CA ILE A 464 -10.71 8.97 -19.39
C ILE A 464 -11.43 9.26 -20.71
N ASP A 465 -12.61 8.66 -20.88
CA ASP A 465 -13.42 8.86 -22.06
C ASP A 465 -14.24 10.18 -22.00
N ALA A 466 -14.98 10.45 -23.10
CA ALA A 466 -15.77 11.69 -23.24
C ALA A 466 -16.95 11.76 -22.25
N GLU A 467 -17.43 10.64 -21.75
CA GLU A 467 -18.50 10.50 -20.77
C GLU A 467 -17.98 10.57 -19.31
N GLY A 468 -16.66 10.74 -19.12
CA GLY A 468 -15.99 10.84 -17.81
C GLY A 468 -15.74 9.50 -17.11
N TRP A 469 -15.86 8.39 -17.82
CA TRP A 469 -15.48 7.10 -17.30
C TRP A 469 -13.95 6.91 -17.36
N LEU A 470 -13.38 6.49 -16.25
CA LEU A 470 -12.00 6.07 -16.17
C LEU A 470 -11.90 4.58 -16.52
N HIS A 471 -11.12 4.29 -17.55
CA HIS A 471 -10.77 2.95 -18.01
C HIS A 471 -9.66 2.37 -17.13
N THR A 472 -10.02 1.43 -16.25
CA THR A 472 -9.06 0.93 -15.24
C THR A 472 -8.01 -0.02 -15.84
N GLY A 473 -8.33 -0.64 -16.96
CA GLY A 473 -7.53 -1.73 -17.53
C GLY A 473 -7.61 -3.03 -16.72
N ASP A 474 -8.53 -3.11 -15.76
CA ASP A 474 -8.78 -4.32 -14.96
C ASP A 474 -10.07 -5.00 -15.45
N ILE A 475 -10.04 -6.32 -15.53
CA ILE A 475 -11.19 -7.16 -15.88
C ILE A 475 -11.90 -7.59 -14.60
N GLY A 476 -13.22 -7.51 -14.61
CA GLY A 476 -14.02 -7.89 -13.47
C GLY A 476 -15.48 -8.16 -13.81
N ARG A 477 -16.27 -8.33 -12.77
CA ARG A 477 -17.73 -8.49 -12.86
C ARG A 477 -18.41 -7.88 -11.64
N ILE A 478 -19.70 -7.62 -11.77
CA ILE A 478 -20.58 -7.18 -10.68
C ILE A 478 -21.64 -8.27 -10.51
N ASP A 479 -21.89 -8.70 -9.27
CA ASP A 479 -22.96 -9.68 -9.00
C ASP A 479 -24.34 -9.00 -8.85
N GLY A 480 -25.37 -9.84 -8.64
CA GLY A 480 -26.76 -9.38 -8.51
C GLY A 480 -27.02 -8.48 -7.28
N ASP A 481 -26.15 -8.50 -6.28
CA ASP A 481 -26.21 -7.68 -5.08
C ASP A 481 -25.33 -6.43 -5.19
N GLY A 482 -24.61 -6.24 -6.32
CA GLY A 482 -23.78 -5.07 -6.62
C GLY A 482 -22.34 -5.20 -6.15
N PHE A 483 -21.91 -6.34 -5.63
CA PHE A 483 -20.51 -6.56 -5.25
C PHE A 483 -19.61 -6.72 -6.48
N VAL A 484 -18.48 -6.01 -6.47
CA VAL A 484 -17.49 -6.01 -7.53
C VAL A 484 -16.44 -7.09 -7.29
N TYR A 485 -16.06 -7.79 -8.34
CA TYR A 485 -14.99 -8.78 -8.35
C TYR A 485 -13.96 -8.40 -9.41
N VAL A 486 -12.71 -8.30 -9.01
CA VAL A 486 -11.58 -8.12 -9.92
C VAL A 486 -11.04 -9.50 -10.29
N VAL A 487 -10.88 -9.76 -11.57
CA VAL A 487 -10.40 -11.04 -12.10
C VAL A 487 -8.90 -10.97 -12.38
N ASP A 488 -8.49 -9.99 -13.19
CA ASP A 488 -7.07 -9.75 -13.54
C ASP A 488 -6.92 -8.43 -14.33
N ARG A 489 -5.68 -8.09 -14.66
CA ARG A 489 -5.35 -7.01 -15.60
C ARG A 489 -5.65 -7.40 -17.05
N LYS A 490 -6.34 -6.55 -17.80
CA LYS A 490 -6.67 -6.78 -19.23
C LYS A 490 -5.44 -7.11 -20.08
N LYS A 491 -4.32 -6.41 -19.83
CA LYS A 491 -3.05 -6.59 -20.53
C LYS A 491 -2.23 -7.80 -20.06
N GLU A 492 -2.60 -8.41 -18.92
CA GLU A 492 -1.89 -9.54 -18.35
C GLU A 492 -2.59 -10.88 -18.58
N LEU A 493 -3.84 -10.83 -19.09
CA LEU A 493 -4.56 -12.05 -19.46
C LEU A 493 -3.73 -12.90 -20.43
N ILE A 494 -3.61 -14.17 -20.10
CA ILE A 494 -3.01 -15.18 -20.99
C ILE A 494 -4.06 -15.56 -22.04
N ILE A 495 -3.77 -15.29 -23.30
CA ILE A 495 -4.59 -15.77 -24.42
C ILE A 495 -3.85 -16.96 -25.02
N THR A 496 -4.33 -18.15 -24.72
CA THR A 496 -3.71 -19.39 -25.23
C THR A 496 -3.80 -19.50 -26.75
N ALA A 497 -2.99 -20.37 -27.35
CA ALA A 497 -3.09 -20.67 -28.78
C ALA A 497 -4.47 -21.20 -29.20
N GLY A 498 -5.25 -21.73 -28.26
CA GLY A 498 -6.64 -22.15 -28.45
C GLY A 498 -7.68 -21.04 -28.32
N GLY A 499 -7.26 -19.79 -28.03
CA GLY A 499 -8.15 -18.64 -27.84
C GLY A 499 -8.80 -18.52 -26.46
N GLU A 500 -8.38 -19.33 -25.48
CA GLU A 500 -8.88 -19.26 -24.10
C GLU A 500 -8.25 -18.09 -23.35
N ASN A 501 -9.07 -17.30 -22.70
CA ASN A 501 -8.64 -16.22 -21.81
C ASN A 501 -8.46 -16.77 -20.38
N ILE A 502 -7.25 -16.71 -19.86
CA ILE A 502 -6.88 -17.22 -18.54
C ILE A 502 -6.30 -16.07 -17.71
N ALA A 503 -6.84 -15.88 -16.52
CA ALA A 503 -6.31 -14.95 -15.53
C ALA A 503 -5.09 -15.58 -14.84
N PRO A 504 -3.83 -15.13 -15.09
CA PRO A 504 -2.66 -15.70 -14.42
C PRO A 504 -2.70 -15.54 -12.90
N ALA A 505 -3.27 -14.45 -12.39
CA ALA A 505 -3.37 -14.21 -10.96
C ALA A 505 -4.14 -15.32 -10.22
N SER A 506 -5.16 -15.94 -10.85
CA SER A 506 -5.92 -17.04 -10.24
C SER A 506 -5.07 -18.31 -10.08
N ILE A 507 -4.20 -18.59 -11.06
CA ILE A 507 -3.26 -19.72 -11.00
C ILE A 507 -2.19 -19.46 -9.94
N GLU A 508 -1.61 -18.28 -9.96
CA GLU A 508 -0.51 -17.88 -9.07
C GLU A 508 -0.93 -17.85 -7.61
N SER A 509 -2.14 -17.35 -7.33
CA SER A 509 -2.70 -17.35 -5.98
C SER A 509 -2.86 -18.78 -5.44
N ARG A 510 -3.36 -19.71 -6.26
CA ARG A 510 -3.49 -21.12 -5.87
C ARG A 510 -2.15 -21.81 -5.63
N LEU A 511 -1.14 -21.50 -6.46
CA LEU A 511 0.21 -22.04 -6.26
C LEU A 511 0.85 -21.54 -4.95
N LYS A 512 0.62 -20.28 -4.60
CA LYS A 512 1.14 -19.65 -3.38
C LYS A 512 0.40 -20.03 -2.09
N GLU A 513 -0.69 -20.78 -2.17
CA GLU A 513 -1.32 -21.37 -0.97
C GLU A 513 -0.38 -22.30 -0.21
N HIS A 514 0.60 -22.92 -0.91
CA HIS A 514 1.60 -23.75 -0.26
C HIS A 514 2.74 -22.90 0.34
N PRO A 515 3.08 -23.06 1.65
CA PRO A 515 4.03 -22.19 2.36
C PRO A 515 5.45 -22.13 1.76
N LEU A 516 5.87 -23.20 1.08
CA LEU A 516 7.19 -23.22 0.43
C LEU A 516 7.28 -22.35 -0.82
N ILE A 517 6.15 -21.99 -1.43
CA ILE A 517 6.13 -21.21 -2.69
C ILE A 517 6.06 -19.72 -2.33
N GLY A 518 7.20 -19.05 -2.43
CA GLY A 518 7.31 -17.62 -2.15
C GLY A 518 6.68 -16.75 -3.24
N GLN A 519 6.96 -17.06 -4.50
CA GLN A 519 6.37 -16.38 -5.65
C GLN A 519 6.10 -17.37 -6.78
N ALA A 520 5.10 -17.03 -7.62
CA ALA A 520 4.72 -17.80 -8.79
C ALA A 520 4.42 -16.87 -9.96
N LEU A 521 4.91 -17.20 -11.15
CA LEU A 521 4.56 -16.56 -12.42
C LEU A 521 3.94 -17.59 -13.34
N ALA A 522 2.67 -17.44 -13.68
CA ALA A 522 2.03 -18.22 -14.73
C ALA A 522 2.28 -17.58 -16.10
N TYR A 523 2.62 -18.40 -17.10
CA TYR A 523 2.88 -18.00 -18.48
C TYR A 523 2.21 -18.97 -19.45
N GLY A 524 1.65 -18.45 -20.54
CA GLY A 524 0.93 -19.27 -21.52
C GLY A 524 0.42 -18.49 -22.73
N ASP A 525 0.76 -17.18 -22.83
CA ASP A 525 0.29 -16.35 -23.95
C ASP A 525 0.79 -16.92 -25.29
N ARG A 526 -0.17 -17.15 -26.20
CA ARG A 526 0.06 -17.80 -27.52
C ARG A 526 0.71 -19.19 -27.44
N ARG A 527 0.65 -19.83 -26.28
CA ARG A 527 1.18 -21.19 -26.03
C ARG A 527 0.03 -22.19 -25.89
N PRO A 528 0.31 -23.50 -26.08
CA PRO A 528 -0.74 -24.53 -26.04
C PRO A 528 -1.33 -24.77 -24.63
N TYR A 529 -0.61 -24.39 -23.57
CA TYR A 529 -1.03 -24.57 -22.18
C TYR A 529 -0.24 -23.66 -21.24
N PRO A 530 -0.76 -23.38 -20.03
CA PRO A 530 -0.03 -22.64 -19.00
C PRO A 530 1.14 -23.45 -18.42
N VAL A 531 2.25 -22.74 -18.13
CA VAL A 531 3.40 -23.20 -17.36
C VAL A 531 3.65 -22.25 -16.20
N ALA A 532 4.45 -22.65 -15.19
CA ALA A 532 4.79 -21.77 -14.09
C ALA A 532 6.30 -21.73 -13.81
N LEU A 533 6.79 -20.53 -13.48
CA LEU A 533 8.05 -20.33 -12.76
C LEU A 533 7.71 -20.10 -11.29
N LEU A 534 8.43 -20.78 -10.41
CA LEU A 534 8.22 -20.75 -8.97
C LEU A 534 9.51 -20.36 -8.26
N THR A 535 9.42 -19.67 -7.13
CA THR A 535 10.53 -19.45 -6.20
C THR A 535 10.16 -19.98 -4.82
N LEU A 536 11.16 -20.37 -4.05
CA LEU A 536 10.97 -20.71 -2.64
C LEU A 536 10.76 -19.44 -1.80
N ASP A 537 10.06 -19.59 -0.70
CA ASP A 537 10.03 -18.59 0.36
C ASP A 537 11.29 -18.70 1.19
N ALA A 538 12.14 -17.67 1.17
CA ALA A 538 13.45 -17.70 1.84
C ALA A 538 13.35 -17.73 3.37
N GLU A 539 12.25 -17.31 3.96
CA GLU A 539 12.03 -17.35 5.42
C GLU A 539 11.49 -18.72 5.87
N VAL A 540 10.65 -19.36 5.07
CA VAL A 540 9.98 -20.61 5.39
C VAL A 540 10.80 -21.84 5.00
N ALA A 541 11.40 -21.82 3.80
CA ALA A 541 12.02 -23.01 3.22
C ALA A 541 13.14 -23.61 4.08
N PRO A 542 14.05 -22.84 4.72
CA PRO A 542 15.09 -23.43 5.57
C PRO A 542 14.54 -24.17 6.79
N GLY A 543 13.49 -23.63 7.44
CA GLY A 543 12.85 -24.25 8.60
C GLY A 543 12.09 -25.53 8.21
N TRP A 544 11.38 -25.48 7.10
CA TRP A 544 10.68 -26.64 6.56
C TRP A 544 11.68 -27.76 6.18
N ALA A 545 12.75 -27.40 5.48
CA ALA A 545 13.80 -28.33 5.07
C ALA A 545 14.43 -29.07 6.26
N ALA A 546 14.79 -28.34 7.32
CA ALA A 546 15.34 -28.91 8.55
C ALA A 546 14.36 -29.88 9.21
N ALA A 547 13.06 -29.56 9.24
CA ALA A 547 12.02 -30.45 9.78
C ALA A 547 11.85 -31.75 8.97
N HIS A 548 12.26 -31.75 7.69
CA HIS A 548 12.19 -32.89 6.78
C HIS A 548 13.56 -33.54 6.51
N GLY A 549 14.54 -33.30 7.38
CA GLY A 549 15.85 -33.94 7.33
C GLY A 549 16.76 -33.44 6.19
N VAL A 550 16.51 -32.26 5.66
CA VAL A 550 17.36 -31.62 4.65
C VAL A 550 18.30 -30.63 5.34
N ASP A 551 19.59 -30.91 5.31
CA ASP A 551 20.62 -30.10 5.96
C ASP A 551 21.20 -29.05 4.99
N SER A 552 20.35 -28.10 4.59
CA SER A 552 20.77 -26.90 3.87
C SER A 552 19.84 -25.72 4.24
N ARG A 553 20.42 -24.51 4.21
CA ARG A 553 19.70 -23.24 4.36
C ARG A 553 19.80 -22.36 3.11
N ASP A 554 20.62 -22.76 2.16
CA ASP A 554 20.81 -22.05 0.90
C ASP A 554 19.62 -22.31 -0.04
N ILE A 555 18.99 -21.24 -0.49
CA ILE A 555 17.81 -21.32 -1.36
C ILE A 555 18.12 -21.99 -2.69
N ALA A 556 19.31 -21.77 -3.24
CA ALA A 556 19.70 -22.39 -4.50
C ALA A 556 19.92 -23.90 -4.37
N ASP A 557 20.43 -24.35 -3.24
CA ASP A 557 20.56 -25.78 -2.93
C ASP A 557 19.19 -26.41 -2.66
N LEU A 558 18.35 -25.74 -1.84
CA LEU A 558 17.00 -26.21 -1.53
C LEU A 558 16.14 -26.34 -2.77
N ALA A 559 16.21 -25.38 -3.70
CA ALA A 559 15.45 -25.42 -4.95
C ALA A 559 15.82 -26.61 -5.86
N ARG A 560 16.98 -27.25 -5.66
CA ARG A 560 17.44 -28.44 -6.40
C ARG A 560 17.26 -29.73 -5.59
N HIS A 561 16.98 -29.62 -4.30
CA HIS A 561 16.92 -30.78 -3.43
C HIS A 561 15.67 -31.65 -3.74
N PRO A 562 15.84 -32.98 -3.97
CA PRO A 562 14.73 -33.84 -4.41
C PRO A 562 13.49 -33.81 -3.49
N VAL A 563 13.68 -33.74 -2.16
CA VAL A 563 12.59 -33.68 -1.18
C VAL A 563 11.79 -32.39 -1.34
N VAL A 564 12.47 -31.25 -1.50
CA VAL A 564 11.82 -29.93 -1.71
C VAL A 564 11.10 -29.89 -3.05
N VAL A 565 11.76 -30.37 -4.12
CA VAL A 565 11.16 -30.42 -5.46
C VAL A 565 9.91 -31.33 -5.48
N ALA A 566 9.95 -32.47 -4.78
CA ALA A 566 8.80 -33.37 -4.67
C ALA A 566 7.63 -32.69 -3.96
N GLU A 567 7.89 -31.97 -2.85
CA GLU A 567 6.85 -31.23 -2.12
C GLU A 567 6.22 -30.11 -2.95
N VAL A 568 7.05 -29.29 -3.63
CA VAL A 568 6.55 -28.27 -4.55
C VAL A 568 5.75 -28.91 -5.69
N GLY A 569 6.16 -30.09 -6.17
CA GLY A 569 5.39 -30.86 -7.15
C GLY A 569 4.01 -31.28 -6.64
N ALA A 570 3.94 -31.73 -5.39
CA ALA A 570 2.65 -32.05 -4.73
C ALA A 570 1.77 -30.80 -4.57
N ALA A 571 2.37 -29.67 -4.21
CA ALA A 571 1.67 -28.37 -4.14
C ALA A 571 1.09 -27.94 -5.50
N VAL A 572 1.85 -28.07 -6.58
CA VAL A 572 1.35 -27.77 -7.94
C VAL A 572 0.21 -28.73 -8.33
N ALA A 573 0.30 -30.00 -7.98
CA ALA A 573 -0.77 -30.96 -8.24
C ALA A 573 -2.04 -30.61 -7.45
N ALA A 574 -1.91 -30.24 -6.18
CA ALA A 574 -3.02 -29.77 -5.34
C ALA A 574 -3.68 -28.51 -5.91
N ALA A 575 -2.90 -27.51 -6.30
CA ALA A 575 -3.39 -26.30 -6.96
C ALA A 575 -4.16 -26.63 -8.24
N ASN A 576 -3.62 -27.51 -9.09
CA ASN A 576 -4.25 -27.95 -10.33
C ASN A 576 -5.61 -28.66 -10.11
N ALA A 577 -5.82 -29.33 -8.99
CA ALA A 577 -7.09 -29.99 -8.67
C ALA A 577 -8.26 -28.99 -8.52
N HIS A 578 -7.96 -27.74 -8.20
CA HIS A 578 -8.94 -26.65 -8.06
C HIS A 578 -9.05 -25.75 -9.30
N LEU A 579 -8.26 -26.02 -10.35
CA LEU A 579 -8.24 -25.24 -11.59
C LEU A 579 -8.97 -25.98 -12.72
N ALA A 580 -9.66 -25.20 -13.57
CA ALA A 580 -10.23 -25.74 -14.80
C ALA A 580 -9.12 -26.32 -15.68
N ARG A 581 -9.43 -27.36 -16.47
CA ARG A 581 -8.42 -28.08 -17.29
C ARG A 581 -7.54 -27.18 -18.13
N VAL A 582 -8.10 -26.11 -18.69
CA VAL A 582 -7.39 -25.14 -19.52
C VAL A 582 -6.44 -24.24 -18.73
N GLN A 583 -6.71 -24.04 -17.44
CA GLN A 583 -5.92 -23.21 -16.50
C GLN A 583 -4.81 -24.02 -15.82
N GLN A 584 -4.85 -25.34 -15.86
CA GLN A 584 -3.90 -26.20 -15.17
C GLN A 584 -2.47 -26.01 -15.67
N VAL A 585 -1.55 -25.80 -14.75
CA VAL A 585 -0.10 -25.75 -15.01
C VAL A 585 0.39 -27.13 -15.45
N LYS A 586 0.83 -27.26 -16.70
CA LYS A 586 1.25 -28.55 -17.25
C LYS A 586 2.73 -28.87 -17.00
N LYS A 587 3.56 -27.85 -16.93
CA LYS A 587 4.98 -27.94 -16.56
C LYS A 587 5.36 -26.74 -15.72
N TRP A 588 6.31 -26.90 -14.83
CA TRP A 588 6.80 -25.83 -13.96
C TRP A 588 8.29 -25.97 -13.72
N ARG A 589 8.91 -24.89 -13.25
CA ARG A 589 10.30 -24.86 -12.84
C ARG A 589 10.46 -24.08 -11.55
N LEU A 590 11.12 -24.70 -10.56
CA LEU A 590 11.57 -24.06 -9.36
C LEU A 590 12.91 -23.37 -9.64
N LEU A 591 12.95 -22.05 -9.45
CA LEU A 591 14.15 -21.25 -9.68
C LEU A 591 15.03 -21.24 -8.44
N PRO A 592 16.37 -21.29 -8.58
CA PRO A 592 17.30 -21.29 -7.45
C PRO A 592 17.60 -19.87 -6.93
N VAL A 593 16.61 -19.00 -6.97
CA VAL A 593 16.71 -17.58 -6.58
C VAL A 593 15.42 -17.12 -5.92
N GLU A 594 15.48 -16.06 -5.15
CA GLU A 594 14.31 -15.31 -4.71
C GLU A 594 14.12 -14.11 -5.64
N TRP A 595 12.86 -13.72 -5.90
CA TRP A 595 12.56 -12.47 -6.61
C TRP A 595 12.45 -11.32 -5.62
N THR A 596 13.16 -10.23 -5.91
CA THR A 596 13.27 -9.08 -5.03
C THR A 596 13.00 -7.76 -5.76
N VAL A 597 12.87 -6.69 -5.01
CA VAL A 597 12.75 -5.34 -5.56
C VAL A 597 14.09 -4.91 -6.17
N GLU A 598 15.20 -5.24 -5.53
CA GLU A 598 16.58 -4.96 -5.99
C GLU A 598 16.91 -5.74 -7.27
N GLY A 599 16.43 -6.98 -7.38
CA GLY A 599 16.56 -7.81 -8.59
C GLY A 599 15.69 -7.35 -9.75
N ALA A 600 14.85 -6.34 -9.50
CA ALA A 600 13.87 -5.76 -10.42
C ALA A 600 12.71 -6.69 -10.81
N GLU A 601 12.56 -7.87 -10.23
CA GLU A 601 11.42 -8.76 -10.47
C GLU A 601 10.14 -8.26 -9.79
N LEU A 602 10.28 -7.53 -8.67
CA LEU A 602 9.16 -6.96 -7.94
C LEU A 602 9.11 -5.44 -8.04
N THR A 603 7.90 -4.89 -7.93
CA THR A 603 7.71 -3.47 -7.69
C THR A 603 8.00 -3.14 -6.22
N PRO A 604 8.18 -1.86 -5.83
CA PRO A 604 8.29 -1.46 -4.41
C PRO A 604 7.09 -1.87 -3.55
N SER A 605 5.93 -2.08 -4.16
CA SER A 605 4.72 -2.61 -3.52
C SER A 605 4.60 -4.14 -3.60
N LEU A 606 5.72 -4.84 -3.87
CA LEU A 606 5.85 -6.30 -3.94
C LEU A 606 4.99 -6.99 -5.01
N LYS A 607 4.59 -6.27 -6.06
CA LYS A 607 3.90 -6.85 -7.23
C LYS A 607 4.91 -7.36 -8.25
N LEU A 608 4.56 -8.44 -8.96
CA LEU A 608 5.39 -8.99 -10.05
C LEU A 608 5.55 -7.99 -11.20
N LYS A 609 6.77 -7.78 -11.65
CA LYS A 609 7.07 -7.15 -12.92
C LYS A 609 7.15 -8.23 -14.00
N ARG A 610 5.99 -8.72 -14.42
CA ARG A 610 5.85 -9.89 -15.29
C ARG A 610 6.78 -9.84 -16.50
N ARG A 611 6.83 -8.72 -17.22
CA ARG A 611 7.68 -8.57 -18.39
C ARG A 611 9.16 -8.74 -18.08
N VAL A 612 9.63 -8.13 -16.99
CA VAL A 612 11.02 -8.26 -16.53
C VAL A 612 11.36 -9.73 -16.23
N ILE A 613 10.45 -10.42 -15.52
CA ILE A 613 10.63 -11.84 -15.19
C ILE A 613 10.63 -12.68 -16.48
N GLN A 614 9.67 -12.44 -17.38
CA GLN A 614 9.58 -13.16 -18.67
C GLN A 614 10.83 -12.97 -19.51
N ASP A 615 11.36 -11.76 -19.63
CA ASP A 615 12.57 -11.46 -20.38
C ASP A 615 13.81 -12.10 -19.71
N LYS A 616 13.94 -11.96 -18.38
CA LYS A 616 15.08 -12.48 -17.60
C LYS A 616 15.16 -14.01 -17.59
N TYR A 617 14.02 -14.68 -17.59
CA TYR A 617 13.91 -16.14 -17.50
C TYR A 617 13.33 -16.77 -18.79
N ALA A 618 13.48 -16.11 -19.94
CA ALA A 618 12.93 -16.56 -21.22
C ALA A 618 13.37 -18.00 -21.57
N ASP A 619 14.66 -18.32 -21.40
CA ASP A 619 15.19 -19.67 -21.65
C ASP A 619 14.56 -20.74 -20.74
N ALA A 620 14.27 -20.38 -19.49
CA ALA A 620 13.61 -21.27 -18.54
C ALA A 620 12.15 -21.53 -18.96
N ILE A 621 11.44 -20.49 -19.39
CA ILE A 621 10.06 -20.58 -19.89
C ILE A 621 10.03 -21.42 -21.19
N ASP A 622 10.86 -21.10 -22.17
CA ASP A 622 10.91 -21.84 -23.45
C ASP A 622 11.31 -23.31 -23.26
N GLY A 623 12.18 -23.58 -22.29
CA GLY A 623 12.56 -24.94 -21.91
C GLY A 623 11.38 -25.80 -21.44
N LEU A 624 10.34 -25.19 -20.86
CA LEU A 624 9.13 -25.89 -20.40
C LEU A 624 8.22 -26.33 -21.57
N TYR A 625 8.36 -25.71 -22.74
CA TYR A 625 7.61 -26.06 -23.96
C TYR A 625 8.36 -27.01 -24.91
N ARG A 626 9.66 -27.19 -24.68
CA ARG A 626 10.42 -28.19 -25.45
C ARG A 626 10.02 -29.60 -25.03
N VAL A 627 9.87 -30.47 -26.04
CA VAL A 627 9.49 -31.90 -25.86
C VAL A 627 10.66 -32.68 -25.30
#